data_67b9976e0430972127df311f4b0d3869
#
_entry.id   67b9976e0430972127df311f4b0d3869
#
_cell.length_a   1.000
_cell.length_b   1.000
_cell.length_c   1.000
_cell.angle_alpha   90.00
_cell.angle_beta   90.00
_cell.angle_gamma   90.00
#
_symmetry.space_group_name_H-M   'P 1'
#
loop_
_entity.id
_entity.type
_entity.pdbx_description
1 polymer ?
#
loop_
_entity_poly.entity_id
_entity_poly.type
_entity_poly.pdbx_seq_one_letter_code
_entity_poly.pdbx_strand_id
1 'polypeptide(L)'
;MEKMWAGRTAGQTDTIADDFNSSIRFDCRMYRQDITGSMAHAAMLGAQGIISQKEADQLIDGLQGILEDLDSGALEFDMGCEDIHMFVEQVLTQRLGDVGKKLHTARSRNDQVALDLRMYLREEIDEITQLTKAVVEAIVAQAEANKTAILPGYTHLQRAQPILFSHHLMAYAMMLLRDLGRLADCRKRMNVSPIGSCALAGTTYNTDRKFEAEKLGFDDIARNSIDGVSDRDFCVELMSALSLLMMHLSRFSEEIILWASWEFKFVELSDAYTTGSSIMPQKKNPDMAELVRGKTGRVYGDLMAMLTTLKGLPLAYNKDMQEDKEAVFDAVETVIMCLKVFAPMLATMRSRPENMKKAAQGGFINATDLADYLVKKGMPFRSAYKISGQLVAQCIREGTVLEELPLEAYKAHSQLFEEDLYQDIDLLTCVEKRISLGGTSVASVEQQIAYIKERI
;
A
#
# COMPACT_ATOMS: atom_id res chain seq x y z
N MET A 1 33.17 9.88 -24.45
CA MET A 1 32.34 9.43 -25.60
C MET A 1 31.60 10.59 -26.20
N GLU A 2 31.40 10.59 -27.51
CA GLU A 2 30.60 11.64 -28.18
C GLU A 2 29.13 11.44 -27.79
N LYS A 3 28.47 12.49 -27.29
CA LYS A 3 27.09 12.40 -26.83
C LYS A 3 26.15 12.32 -28.03
N MET A 4 25.12 11.49 -27.95
CA MET A 4 24.20 11.23 -29.08
C MET A 4 23.45 12.50 -29.57
N TRP A 5 23.35 13.55 -28.73
CA TRP A 5 22.78 14.85 -29.06
C TRP A 5 23.81 15.90 -29.47
N ALA A 6 25.11 15.55 -29.60
CA ALA A 6 26.17 16.44 -29.98
C ALA A 6 26.11 16.77 -31.49
N GLY A 7 25.24 17.68 -31.87
CA GLY A 7 25.12 18.15 -33.24
C GLY A 7 25.52 19.64 -33.39
N ARG A 8 24.88 20.48 -32.58
CA ARG A 8 25.12 21.95 -32.61
C ARG A 8 26.23 22.39 -31.64
N THR A 9 26.41 21.64 -30.53
CA THR A 9 27.38 21.96 -29.50
C THR A 9 28.71 21.29 -29.82
N ALA A 10 29.77 22.09 -30.04
CA ALA A 10 31.13 21.63 -30.38
C ALA A 10 32.09 21.54 -29.18
N GLY A 11 31.63 21.83 -27.95
CA GLY A 11 32.44 21.84 -26.76
C GLY A 11 32.25 20.57 -25.91
N GLN A 12 33.27 20.25 -25.10
CA GLN A 12 33.10 19.24 -24.04
C GLN A 12 32.25 19.84 -22.93
N THR A 13 31.29 19.09 -22.44
CA THR A 13 30.53 19.41 -21.21
C THR A 13 31.43 19.30 -19.99
N ASP A 14 31.20 20.13 -18.99
CA ASP A 14 31.86 20.03 -17.71
C ASP A 14 31.45 18.73 -17.02
N THR A 15 32.39 18.04 -16.39
CA THR A 15 32.13 16.74 -15.71
C THR A 15 31.14 16.85 -14.57
N ILE A 16 31.11 17.98 -13.85
CA ILE A 16 30.12 18.23 -12.79
C ILE A 16 28.71 18.41 -13.40
N ALA A 17 28.63 19.10 -14.56
CA ALA A 17 27.37 19.27 -15.27
C ALA A 17 26.84 17.93 -15.81
N ASP A 18 27.73 17.06 -16.28
CA ASP A 18 27.37 15.71 -16.75
C ASP A 18 26.86 14.84 -15.61
N ASP A 19 27.54 14.82 -14.48
CA ASP A 19 27.12 14.06 -13.28
C ASP A 19 25.80 14.59 -12.72
N PHE A 20 25.61 15.92 -12.67
CA PHE A 20 24.37 16.55 -12.24
C PHE A 20 23.17 16.25 -13.15
N ASN A 21 23.41 16.11 -14.47
CA ASN A 21 22.38 15.82 -15.46
C ASN A 21 22.03 14.33 -15.56
N SER A 22 22.92 13.43 -15.11
CA SER A 22 22.79 11.98 -15.26
C SER A 22 21.72 11.40 -14.35
N SER A 23 20.94 10.44 -14.87
CA SER A 23 19.92 9.68 -14.15
C SER A 23 20.19 8.18 -14.10
N ILE A 24 21.24 7.69 -14.78
CA ILE A 24 21.55 6.25 -14.86
C ILE A 24 21.58 5.55 -13.51
N ARG A 25 22.01 6.25 -12.45
CA ARG A 25 22.14 5.70 -11.09
C ARG A 25 20.81 5.19 -10.50
N PHE A 26 19.69 5.76 -10.91
CA PHE A 26 18.38 5.38 -10.42
C PHE A 26 17.45 4.86 -11.51
N ASP A 27 17.57 5.29 -12.77
CA ASP A 27 16.70 4.85 -13.86
C ASP A 27 17.13 3.52 -14.49
N CYS A 28 18.38 3.05 -14.22
CA CYS A 28 18.83 1.74 -14.68
C CYS A 28 17.91 0.58 -14.26
N ARG A 29 17.12 0.73 -13.19
CA ARG A 29 16.12 -0.25 -12.76
C ARG A 29 15.00 -0.48 -13.79
N MET A 30 14.77 0.47 -14.69
CA MET A 30 13.78 0.35 -15.77
C MET A 30 14.32 -0.33 -17.04
N TYR A 31 15.51 -0.94 -17.01
CA TYR A 31 16.13 -1.53 -18.21
C TYR A 31 15.24 -2.54 -18.93
N ARG A 32 14.44 -3.32 -18.18
CA ARG A 32 13.50 -4.31 -18.76
C ARG A 32 12.40 -3.61 -19.54
N GLN A 33 11.86 -2.53 -19.00
CA GLN A 33 10.80 -1.75 -19.62
C GLN A 33 11.32 -1.00 -20.85
N ASP A 34 12.49 -0.38 -20.76
CA ASP A 34 13.13 0.30 -21.90
C ASP A 34 13.41 -0.66 -23.07
N ILE A 35 13.98 -1.84 -22.76
CA ILE A 35 14.30 -2.85 -23.78
C ILE A 35 13.01 -3.41 -24.38
N THR A 36 12.01 -3.75 -23.57
CA THR A 36 10.70 -4.28 -24.03
C THR A 36 9.95 -3.25 -24.88
N GLY A 37 9.93 -1.99 -24.45
CA GLY A 37 9.37 -0.88 -25.22
C GLY A 37 10.08 -0.68 -26.54
N SER A 38 11.42 -0.75 -26.54
CA SER A 38 12.25 -0.65 -27.73
C SER A 38 12.04 -1.81 -28.70
N MET A 39 11.85 -3.04 -28.24
CA MET A 39 11.51 -4.19 -29.08
C MET A 39 10.14 -4.01 -29.76
N ALA A 40 9.15 -3.52 -29.02
CA ALA A 40 7.83 -3.23 -29.58
C ALA A 40 7.90 -2.12 -30.65
N HIS A 41 8.70 -1.09 -30.40
CA HIS A 41 8.95 0.00 -31.36
C HIS A 41 9.64 -0.50 -32.63
N ALA A 42 10.70 -1.30 -32.51
CA ALA A 42 11.38 -1.91 -33.66
C ALA A 42 10.43 -2.76 -34.50
N ALA A 43 9.58 -3.56 -33.86
CA ALA A 43 8.56 -4.36 -34.53
C ALA A 43 7.56 -3.51 -35.30
N MET A 44 7.11 -2.38 -34.74
CA MET A 44 6.22 -1.43 -35.39
C MET A 44 6.91 -0.78 -36.60
N LEU A 45 8.17 -0.34 -36.46
CA LEU A 45 8.91 0.25 -37.56
C LEU A 45 9.04 -0.69 -38.77
N GLY A 46 9.29 -1.99 -38.51
CA GLY A 46 9.30 -3.04 -39.55
C GLY A 46 7.93 -3.26 -40.17
N ALA A 47 6.89 -3.43 -39.35
CA ALA A 47 5.52 -3.65 -39.80
C ALA A 47 4.96 -2.51 -40.67
N GLN A 48 5.35 -1.29 -40.37
CA GLN A 48 4.98 -0.10 -41.13
C GLN A 48 5.90 0.20 -42.35
N GLY A 49 6.92 -0.64 -42.55
CA GLY A 49 7.87 -0.44 -43.67
C GLY A 49 8.76 0.79 -43.55
N ILE A 50 8.88 1.38 -42.35
CA ILE A 50 9.77 2.51 -42.05
C ILE A 50 11.22 2.05 -42.08
N ILE A 51 11.49 0.84 -41.62
CA ILE A 51 12.72 0.06 -41.83
C ILE A 51 12.36 -1.28 -42.45
N SER A 52 13.34 -2.01 -42.99
CA SER A 52 13.07 -3.35 -43.50
C SER A 52 12.77 -4.34 -42.36
N GLN A 53 11.97 -5.37 -42.63
CA GLN A 53 11.66 -6.40 -41.65
C GLN A 53 12.94 -7.06 -41.10
N LYS A 54 13.93 -7.30 -41.98
CA LYS A 54 15.22 -7.86 -41.57
C LYS A 54 15.95 -6.98 -40.54
N GLU A 55 15.91 -5.66 -40.71
CA GLU A 55 16.51 -4.71 -39.75
C GLU A 55 15.72 -4.68 -38.43
N ALA A 56 14.40 -4.76 -38.51
CA ALA A 56 13.55 -4.86 -37.31
C ALA A 56 13.86 -6.14 -36.51
N ASP A 57 13.98 -7.29 -37.19
CA ASP A 57 14.34 -8.56 -36.56
C ASP A 57 15.74 -8.48 -35.91
N GLN A 58 16.73 -7.90 -36.59
CA GLN A 58 18.06 -7.69 -36.02
C GLN A 58 18.06 -6.79 -34.78
N LEU A 59 17.25 -5.73 -34.79
CA LEU A 59 17.09 -4.86 -33.61
C LEU A 59 16.47 -5.61 -32.43
N ILE A 60 15.42 -6.39 -32.69
CA ILE A 60 14.73 -7.18 -31.65
C ILE A 60 15.69 -8.23 -31.06
N ASP A 61 16.39 -8.99 -31.91
CA ASP A 61 17.35 -10.00 -31.46
C ASP A 61 18.51 -9.37 -30.67
N GLY A 62 19.00 -8.20 -31.11
CA GLY A 62 20.06 -7.47 -30.43
C GLY A 62 19.62 -6.94 -29.06
N LEU A 63 18.39 -6.43 -28.96
CA LEU A 63 17.77 -5.98 -27.70
C LEU A 63 17.52 -7.15 -26.74
N GLN A 64 17.02 -8.28 -27.26
CA GLN A 64 16.82 -9.50 -26.47
C GLN A 64 18.15 -9.99 -25.88
N GLY A 65 19.22 -10.00 -26.68
CA GLY A 65 20.55 -10.37 -26.20
C GLY A 65 21.12 -9.41 -25.17
N ILE A 66 20.79 -8.09 -25.23
CA ILE A 66 21.15 -7.14 -24.18
C ILE A 66 20.40 -7.43 -22.88
N LEU A 67 19.11 -7.76 -22.97
CA LEU A 67 18.29 -8.11 -21.81
C LEU A 67 18.85 -9.34 -21.10
N GLU A 68 19.15 -10.39 -21.86
CA GLU A 68 19.72 -11.65 -21.32
C GLU A 68 21.07 -11.43 -20.65
N ASP A 69 21.94 -10.61 -21.26
CA ASP A 69 23.25 -10.29 -20.70
C ASP A 69 23.16 -9.48 -19.41
N LEU A 70 22.22 -8.52 -19.30
CA LEU A 70 21.95 -7.78 -18.08
C LEU A 70 21.36 -8.68 -17.00
N ASP A 71 20.41 -9.55 -17.35
CA ASP A 71 19.78 -10.47 -16.41
C ASP A 71 20.76 -11.50 -15.83
N SER A 72 21.71 -11.94 -16.63
CA SER A 72 22.74 -12.89 -16.21
C SER A 72 23.95 -12.24 -15.52
N GLY A 73 24.04 -10.89 -15.55
CA GLY A 73 25.20 -10.14 -15.08
C GLY A 73 26.43 -10.23 -15.99
N ALA A 74 26.25 -10.71 -17.23
CA ALA A 74 27.33 -10.71 -18.25
C ALA A 74 27.62 -9.31 -18.80
N LEU A 75 26.65 -8.41 -18.70
CA LEU A 75 26.76 -7.00 -19.01
C LEU A 75 26.45 -6.17 -17.77
N GLU A 76 27.32 -5.24 -17.42
CA GLU A 76 27.11 -4.28 -16.33
C GLU A 76 26.72 -2.92 -16.88
N PHE A 77 25.98 -2.12 -16.07
CA PHE A 77 25.61 -0.77 -16.46
C PHE A 77 26.85 0.16 -16.48
N ASP A 78 27.04 0.89 -17.56
CA ASP A 78 28.04 1.96 -17.62
C ASP A 78 27.48 3.23 -16.96
N MET A 79 27.88 3.48 -15.71
CA MET A 79 27.48 4.65 -14.94
C MET A 79 28.00 5.98 -15.52
N GLY A 80 28.79 5.96 -16.60
CA GLY A 80 29.19 7.12 -17.36
C GLY A 80 28.15 7.54 -18.43
N CYS A 81 27.11 6.75 -18.64
CA CYS A 81 25.99 7.13 -19.51
C CYS A 81 25.07 8.15 -18.81
N GLU A 82 24.35 8.93 -19.62
CA GLU A 82 23.40 9.92 -19.08
C GLU A 82 22.20 9.25 -18.43
N ASP A 83 21.63 8.23 -19.10
CA ASP A 83 20.46 7.49 -18.67
C ASP A 83 20.46 6.05 -19.20
N ILE A 84 19.53 5.23 -18.76
CA ILE A 84 19.36 3.84 -19.19
C ILE A 84 19.10 3.74 -20.69
N HIS A 85 18.37 4.67 -21.26
CA HIS A 85 18.02 4.67 -22.67
C HIS A 85 19.27 4.88 -23.55
N MET A 86 20.15 5.80 -23.16
CA MET A 86 21.43 6.00 -23.84
C MET A 86 22.33 4.78 -23.72
N PHE A 87 22.37 4.16 -22.56
CA PHE A 87 23.13 2.94 -22.33
C PHE A 87 22.70 1.82 -23.30
N VAL A 88 21.39 1.51 -23.33
CA VAL A 88 20.83 0.45 -24.20
C VAL A 88 21.11 0.74 -25.67
N GLU A 89 20.86 2.00 -26.13
CA GLU A 89 21.08 2.40 -27.51
C GLU A 89 22.56 2.35 -27.92
N GLN A 90 23.49 2.70 -27.01
CA GLN A 90 24.92 2.60 -27.26
C GLN A 90 25.38 1.14 -27.39
N VAL A 91 24.96 0.27 -26.46
CA VAL A 91 25.29 -1.15 -26.52
C VAL A 91 24.73 -1.79 -27.79
N LEU A 92 23.49 -1.48 -28.15
CA LEU A 92 22.86 -1.96 -29.38
C LEU A 92 23.61 -1.49 -30.64
N THR A 93 24.02 -0.23 -30.67
CA THR A 93 24.80 0.33 -31.78
C THR A 93 26.20 -0.27 -31.89
N GLN A 94 26.84 -0.58 -30.76
CA GLN A 94 28.12 -1.30 -30.75
C GLN A 94 27.99 -2.71 -31.35
N ARG A 95 26.86 -3.38 -31.09
CA ARG A 95 26.60 -4.76 -31.59
C ARG A 95 26.19 -4.79 -33.08
N LEU A 96 25.37 -3.82 -33.52
CA LEU A 96 24.70 -3.87 -34.80
C LEU A 96 25.16 -2.78 -35.81
N GLY A 97 26.04 -1.87 -35.39
CA GLY A 97 26.51 -0.78 -36.23
C GLY A 97 25.36 0.15 -36.67
N ASP A 98 25.29 0.47 -37.97
CA ASP A 98 24.29 1.41 -38.50
C ASP A 98 22.84 0.93 -38.37
N VAL A 99 22.60 -0.37 -38.26
CA VAL A 99 21.26 -0.92 -37.97
C VAL A 99 20.80 -0.48 -36.58
N GLY A 100 21.67 -0.53 -35.58
CA GLY A 100 21.37 -0.13 -34.19
C GLY A 100 20.91 1.33 -34.13
N LYS A 101 21.50 2.23 -34.94
CA LYS A 101 21.13 3.66 -34.99
C LYS A 101 19.72 3.92 -35.54
N LYS A 102 19.09 2.95 -36.20
CA LYS A 102 17.72 3.07 -36.72
C LYS A 102 16.63 2.96 -35.66
N LEU A 103 16.94 2.43 -34.51
CA LEU A 103 15.98 2.24 -33.42
C LEU A 103 15.29 3.53 -33.00
N HIS A 104 16.00 4.66 -33.01
CA HIS A 104 15.47 5.96 -32.59
C HIS A 104 14.53 6.64 -33.59
N THR A 105 14.34 6.05 -34.78
CA THR A 105 13.45 6.59 -35.82
C THR A 105 12.03 6.74 -35.31
N ALA A 106 11.41 7.91 -35.52
CA ALA A 106 10.02 8.21 -35.10
C ALA A 106 9.77 8.12 -33.59
N ARG A 107 10.81 8.29 -32.76
CA ARG A 107 10.72 8.27 -31.28
C ARG A 107 11.49 9.45 -30.70
N SER A 108 11.12 9.90 -29.52
CA SER A 108 11.84 10.85 -28.68
C SER A 108 12.15 10.24 -27.33
N ARG A 109 13.16 10.78 -26.65
CA ARG A 109 13.41 10.47 -25.25
C ARG A 109 12.19 10.78 -24.36
N ASN A 110 11.41 11.81 -24.73
CA ASN A 110 10.27 12.27 -23.95
C ASN A 110 9.13 11.24 -23.86
N ASP A 111 8.72 10.63 -24.98
CA ASP A 111 7.70 9.60 -24.97
C ASP A 111 8.24 8.24 -24.48
N GLN A 112 9.52 7.96 -24.73
CA GLN A 112 10.21 6.77 -24.26
C GLN A 112 10.25 6.71 -22.72
N VAL A 113 10.73 7.75 -22.05
CA VAL A 113 10.80 7.76 -20.57
C VAL A 113 9.42 7.72 -19.93
N ALA A 114 8.41 8.35 -20.54
CA ALA A 114 7.04 8.31 -20.06
C ALA A 114 6.43 6.91 -20.20
N LEU A 115 6.76 6.18 -21.28
CA LEU A 115 6.36 4.78 -21.49
C LEU A 115 6.96 3.87 -20.42
N ASP A 116 8.28 3.94 -20.25
CA ASP A 116 9.02 3.04 -19.37
C ASP A 116 8.61 3.22 -17.92
N LEU A 117 8.40 4.44 -17.48
CA LEU A 117 7.91 4.71 -16.12
C LEU A 117 6.50 4.15 -15.89
N ARG A 118 5.59 4.28 -16.87
CA ARG A 118 4.26 3.67 -16.79
C ARG A 118 4.32 2.15 -16.75
N MET A 119 5.16 1.52 -17.57
CA MET A 119 5.34 0.08 -17.59
C MET A 119 5.91 -0.42 -16.25
N TYR A 120 6.94 0.24 -15.73
CA TYR A 120 7.55 -0.08 -14.45
C TYR A 120 6.54 0.04 -13.31
N LEU A 121 5.89 1.18 -13.16
CA LEU A 121 4.94 1.39 -12.05
C LEU A 121 3.70 0.50 -12.14
N ARG A 122 3.30 0.08 -13.32
CA ARG A 122 2.22 -0.89 -13.51
C ARG A 122 2.56 -2.25 -12.90
N GLU A 123 3.80 -2.72 -13.08
CA GLU A 123 4.30 -3.95 -12.48
C GLU A 123 4.43 -3.83 -10.96
N GLU A 124 4.92 -2.69 -10.48
CA GLU A 124 5.01 -2.41 -9.04
C GLU A 124 3.63 -2.35 -8.35
N ILE A 125 2.62 -1.78 -9.02
CA ILE A 125 1.23 -1.82 -8.52
C ILE A 125 0.74 -3.26 -8.39
N ASP A 126 1.07 -4.12 -9.34
CA ASP A 126 0.69 -5.53 -9.30
C ASP A 126 1.36 -6.24 -8.11
N GLU A 127 2.66 -6.02 -7.84
CA GLU A 127 3.35 -6.54 -6.65
C GLU A 127 2.73 -6.01 -5.35
N ILE A 128 2.54 -4.68 -5.24
CA ILE A 128 1.93 -4.06 -4.05
C ILE A 128 0.52 -4.61 -3.80
N THR A 129 -0.25 -4.85 -4.86
CA THR A 129 -1.59 -5.44 -4.77
C THR A 129 -1.53 -6.84 -4.17
N GLN A 130 -0.62 -7.70 -4.62
CA GLN A 130 -0.45 -9.06 -4.07
C GLN A 130 0.01 -9.03 -2.61
N LEU A 131 0.96 -8.16 -2.27
CA LEU A 131 1.43 -7.99 -0.90
C LEU A 131 0.34 -7.47 0.04
N THR A 132 -0.49 -6.54 -0.44
CA THR A 132 -1.63 -6.02 0.33
C THR A 132 -2.67 -7.12 0.55
N LYS A 133 -2.96 -7.95 -0.44
CA LYS A 133 -3.82 -9.14 -0.28
C LYS A 133 -3.27 -10.10 0.79
N ALA A 134 -1.96 -10.36 0.78
CA ALA A 134 -1.33 -11.19 1.81
C ALA A 134 -1.51 -10.63 3.24
N VAL A 135 -1.47 -9.31 3.41
CA VAL A 135 -1.80 -8.67 4.70
C VAL A 135 -3.26 -8.90 5.06
N VAL A 136 -4.19 -8.74 4.12
CA VAL A 136 -5.63 -9.00 4.36
C VAL A 136 -5.87 -10.47 4.74
N GLU A 137 -5.23 -11.40 4.06
CA GLU A 137 -5.30 -12.83 4.38
C GLU A 137 -4.80 -13.13 5.79
N ALA A 138 -3.68 -12.52 6.21
CA ALA A 138 -3.17 -12.65 7.57
C ALA A 138 -4.16 -12.09 8.62
N ILE A 139 -4.81 -10.95 8.33
CA ILE A 139 -5.86 -10.37 9.18
C ILE A 139 -7.04 -11.34 9.30
N VAL A 140 -7.51 -11.88 8.19
CA VAL A 140 -8.63 -12.83 8.15
C VAL A 140 -8.30 -14.08 8.96
N ALA A 141 -7.10 -14.64 8.77
CA ALA A 141 -6.65 -15.81 9.54
C ALA A 141 -6.63 -15.54 11.06
N GLN A 142 -6.13 -14.38 11.47
CA GLN A 142 -6.15 -13.97 12.88
C GLN A 142 -7.58 -13.76 13.39
N ALA A 143 -8.47 -13.20 12.59
CA ALA A 143 -9.87 -13.02 12.96
C ALA A 143 -10.58 -14.37 13.11
N GLU A 144 -10.34 -15.33 12.22
CA GLU A 144 -10.89 -16.69 12.31
C GLU A 144 -10.40 -17.44 13.54
N ALA A 145 -9.12 -17.31 13.87
CA ALA A 145 -8.53 -17.94 15.06
C ALA A 145 -9.04 -17.34 16.39
N ASN A 146 -9.59 -16.13 16.35
CA ASN A 146 -9.99 -15.36 17.53
C ASN A 146 -11.47 -14.97 17.55
N LYS A 147 -12.35 -15.75 16.93
CA LYS A 147 -13.78 -15.46 16.74
C LYS A 147 -14.54 -15.14 18.04
N THR A 148 -14.11 -15.67 19.16
CA THR A 148 -14.78 -15.51 20.46
C THR A 148 -13.94 -14.72 21.49
N ALA A 149 -12.80 -14.19 21.09
CA ALA A 149 -11.94 -13.40 21.96
C ALA A 149 -12.57 -12.02 22.21
N ILE A 150 -12.99 -11.77 23.45
CA ILE A 150 -13.62 -10.51 23.86
C ILE A 150 -12.52 -9.49 24.12
N LEU A 151 -12.63 -8.34 23.46
CA LEU A 151 -11.75 -7.19 23.61
C LEU A 151 -12.56 -6.00 24.15
N PRO A 152 -12.02 -5.16 25.06
CA PRO A 152 -12.66 -3.87 25.31
C PRO A 152 -12.51 -2.99 24.07
N GLY A 153 -13.62 -2.54 23.50
CA GLY A 153 -13.62 -1.50 22.46
C GLY A 153 -13.32 -0.15 23.11
N TYR A 154 -12.52 0.67 22.42
CA TYR A 154 -12.07 1.96 22.93
C TYR A 154 -12.62 3.12 22.11
N THR A 155 -13.03 4.19 22.83
CA THR A 155 -13.18 5.55 22.28
C THR A 155 -12.40 6.48 23.19
N HIS A 156 -11.69 7.46 22.64
CA HIS A 156 -10.84 8.39 23.43
C HIS A 156 -9.79 7.67 24.30
N LEU A 157 -9.34 6.48 23.89
CA LEU A 157 -8.52 5.56 24.68
C LEU A 157 -9.15 5.16 26.04
N GLN A 158 -10.47 5.34 26.18
CA GLN A 158 -11.26 4.85 27.32
C GLN A 158 -12.02 3.59 26.90
N ARG A 159 -12.14 2.63 27.81
CA ARG A 159 -12.94 1.42 27.60
C ARG A 159 -14.39 1.81 27.42
N ALA A 160 -15.02 1.35 26.33
CA ALA A 160 -16.36 1.81 25.95
C ALA A 160 -17.38 0.67 25.95
N GLN A 161 -17.24 -0.28 25.04
CA GLN A 161 -18.19 -1.40 24.87
C GLN A 161 -17.45 -2.70 24.59
N PRO A 162 -18.04 -3.88 24.93
CA PRO A 162 -17.46 -5.16 24.59
C PRO A 162 -17.56 -5.40 23.08
N ILE A 163 -16.45 -5.79 22.46
CA ILE A 163 -16.37 -6.20 21.08
C ILE A 163 -15.58 -7.51 20.97
N LEU A 164 -15.64 -8.17 19.82
CA LEU A 164 -14.72 -9.23 19.49
C LEU A 164 -13.40 -8.68 18.95
N PHE A 165 -12.28 -9.30 19.32
CA PHE A 165 -10.98 -8.98 18.74
C PHE A 165 -10.98 -9.18 17.21
N SER A 166 -11.65 -10.24 16.75
CA SER A 166 -11.88 -10.49 15.32
C SER A 166 -12.62 -9.34 14.62
N HIS A 167 -13.65 -8.77 15.27
CA HIS A 167 -14.36 -7.61 14.72
C HIS A 167 -13.44 -6.39 14.54
N HIS A 168 -12.58 -6.13 15.51
CA HIS A 168 -11.59 -5.05 15.44
C HIS A 168 -10.61 -5.26 14.28
N LEU A 169 -10.08 -6.49 14.13
CA LEU A 169 -9.20 -6.86 13.03
C LEU A 169 -9.87 -6.67 11.67
N MET A 170 -11.15 -7.06 11.53
CA MET A 170 -11.88 -6.89 10.27
C MET A 170 -12.05 -5.43 9.86
N ALA A 171 -12.01 -4.46 10.78
CA ALA A 171 -12.01 -3.04 10.42
C ALA A 171 -10.77 -2.67 9.57
N TYR A 172 -9.59 -3.22 9.89
CA TYR A 172 -8.38 -3.04 9.08
C TYR A 172 -8.47 -3.75 7.72
N ALA A 173 -9.05 -4.96 7.67
CA ALA A 173 -9.31 -5.62 6.40
C ALA A 173 -10.18 -4.77 5.47
N MET A 174 -11.23 -4.11 6.01
CA MET A 174 -12.07 -3.19 5.23
C MET A 174 -11.33 -1.94 4.75
N MET A 175 -10.33 -1.44 5.51
CA MET A 175 -9.48 -0.33 5.07
C MET A 175 -8.61 -0.76 3.88
N LEU A 176 -7.94 -1.90 4.00
CA LEU A 176 -7.06 -2.43 2.95
C LEU A 176 -7.84 -2.84 1.68
N LEU A 177 -9.07 -3.33 1.82
CA LEU A 177 -9.93 -3.58 0.66
C LEU A 177 -10.20 -2.30 -0.15
N ARG A 178 -10.40 -1.16 0.52
CA ARG A 178 -10.51 0.14 -0.16
C ARG A 178 -9.20 0.58 -0.82
N ASP A 179 -8.05 0.22 -0.22
CA ASP A 179 -6.74 0.51 -0.82
C ASP A 179 -6.49 -0.33 -2.07
N LEU A 180 -6.88 -1.61 -2.07
CA LEU A 180 -6.86 -2.45 -3.28
C LEU A 180 -7.69 -1.84 -4.42
N GLY A 181 -8.86 -1.28 -4.10
CA GLY A 181 -9.67 -0.55 -5.09
C GLY A 181 -8.96 0.68 -5.65
N ARG A 182 -8.26 1.47 -4.80
CA ARG A 182 -7.48 2.64 -5.25
C ARG A 182 -6.32 2.24 -6.17
N LEU A 183 -5.61 1.17 -5.83
CA LEU A 183 -4.52 0.64 -6.67
C LEU A 183 -5.03 0.17 -8.02
N ALA A 184 -6.17 -0.54 -8.05
CA ALA A 184 -6.80 -0.99 -9.30
C ALA A 184 -7.26 0.18 -10.17
N ASP A 185 -7.84 1.22 -9.57
CA ASP A 185 -8.25 2.44 -10.26
C ASP A 185 -7.07 3.23 -10.83
N CYS A 186 -5.98 3.38 -10.05
CA CYS A 186 -4.74 4.01 -10.50
C CYS A 186 -4.15 3.24 -11.68
N ARG A 187 -4.00 1.91 -11.54
CA ARG A 187 -3.48 1.03 -12.60
C ARG A 187 -4.26 1.18 -13.91
N LYS A 188 -5.58 1.22 -13.83
CA LYS A 188 -6.45 1.38 -15.00
C LYS A 188 -6.21 2.72 -15.71
N ARG A 189 -6.12 3.83 -14.98
CA ARG A 189 -5.87 5.15 -15.57
C ARG A 189 -4.45 5.29 -16.10
N MET A 190 -3.47 4.66 -15.46
CA MET A 190 -2.09 4.62 -15.91
C MET A 190 -1.92 3.83 -17.21
N ASN A 191 -2.78 2.85 -17.52
CA ASN A 191 -2.63 1.90 -18.62
C ASN A 191 -2.96 2.50 -19.98
N VAL A 192 -2.39 3.67 -20.27
CA VAL A 192 -2.52 4.43 -21.53
C VAL A 192 -1.12 4.70 -22.08
N SER A 193 -0.82 4.21 -23.30
CA SER A 193 0.50 4.32 -23.91
C SER A 193 0.78 5.75 -24.43
N PRO A 194 1.90 6.38 -24.02
CA PRO A 194 2.33 7.67 -24.55
C PRO A 194 3.14 7.54 -25.84
N ILE A 195 3.64 6.33 -26.20
CA ILE A 195 4.57 6.14 -27.32
C ILE A 195 3.99 6.63 -28.65
N GLY A 196 4.83 7.22 -29.48
CA GLY A 196 4.43 7.88 -30.72
C GLY A 196 3.96 9.33 -30.52
N SER A 197 3.95 9.85 -29.28
CA SER A 197 3.83 11.30 -29.01
C SER A 197 5.10 12.04 -29.40
N CYS A 198 6.22 11.35 -29.54
CA CYS A 198 7.55 11.88 -29.84
C CYS A 198 7.95 12.96 -28.83
N ALA A 199 8.57 14.06 -29.31
CA ALA A 199 8.96 15.15 -28.41
C ALA A 199 7.75 15.86 -27.77
N LEU A 200 6.68 16.12 -28.56
CA LEU A 200 5.42 16.75 -28.16
C LEU A 200 4.38 16.87 -29.29
N ALA A 201 4.80 16.71 -30.56
CA ALA A 201 3.96 17.04 -31.72
C ALA A 201 3.58 15.82 -32.58
N GLY A 202 3.91 14.62 -32.10
CA GLY A 202 3.82 13.41 -32.90
C GLY A 202 4.94 13.34 -33.95
N THR A 203 4.71 12.59 -35.01
CA THR A 203 5.72 12.33 -36.06
C THR A 203 5.13 12.45 -37.47
N THR A 204 5.98 12.67 -38.45
CA THR A 204 5.62 12.65 -39.88
C THR A 204 5.67 11.24 -40.49
N TYR A 205 6.17 10.25 -39.73
CA TYR A 205 6.16 8.86 -40.18
C TYR A 205 4.79 8.21 -39.97
N ASN A 206 4.46 7.24 -40.79
CA ASN A 206 3.23 6.47 -40.68
C ASN A 206 3.38 5.37 -39.61
N THR A 207 3.44 5.78 -38.32
CA THR A 207 3.55 4.86 -37.18
C THR A 207 2.19 4.27 -36.79
N ASP A 208 2.19 3.04 -36.28
CA ASP A 208 0.99 2.41 -35.69
C ASP A 208 1.10 2.34 -34.16
N ARG A 209 0.61 3.38 -33.52
CA ARG A 209 0.61 3.50 -32.05
C ARG A 209 -0.25 2.43 -31.35
N LYS A 210 -1.31 1.93 -32.02
CA LYS A 210 -2.17 0.87 -31.47
C LYS A 210 -1.43 -0.46 -31.44
N PHE A 211 -0.72 -0.78 -32.51
CA PHE A 211 0.13 -1.96 -32.57
C PHE A 211 1.15 -1.99 -31.44
N GLU A 212 1.81 -0.87 -31.14
CA GLU A 212 2.76 -0.78 -30.02
C GLU A 212 2.03 -0.95 -28.67
N ALA A 213 0.92 -0.25 -28.47
CA ALA A 213 0.12 -0.35 -27.25
C ALA A 213 -0.35 -1.78 -26.97
N GLU A 214 -0.87 -2.48 -27.97
CA GLU A 214 -1.30 -3.88 -27.86
C GLU A 214 -0.13 -4.82 -27.49
N LYS A 215 1.02 -4.65 -28.15
CA LYS A 215 2.23 -5.45 -27.83
C LYS A 215 2.72 -5.25 -26.39
N LEU A 216 2.52 -4.05 -25.83
CA LEU A 216 2.95 -3.69 -24.48
C LEU A 216 1.84 -3.84 -23.42
N GLY A 217 0.67 -4.35 -23.82
CA GLY A 217 -0.45 -4.62 -22.91
C GLY A 217 -1.11 -3.35 -22.36
N PHE A 218 -1.10 -2.24 -23.13
CA PHE A 218 -1.86 -1.04 -22.81
C PHE A 218 -3.29 -1.13 -23.36
N ASP A 219 -4.24 -0.58 -22.61
CA ASP A 219 -5.67 -0.56 -22.99
C ASP A 219 -5.99 0.51 -24.03
N ASP A 220 -5.21 1.60 -24.07
CA ASP A 220 -5.43 2.73 -24.97
C ASP A 220 -4.10 3.48 -25.26
N ILE A 221 -4.20 4.53 -26.08
CA ILE A 221 -3.11 5.44 -26.44
C ILE A 221 -3.44 6.88 -26.00
N ALA A 222 -2.44 7.67 -25.61
CA ALA A 222 -2.60 9.08 -25.31
C ALA A 222 -3.15 9.85 -26.53
N ARG A 223 -4.27 10.57 -26.33
CA ARG A 223 -5.01 11.24 -27.42
C ARG A 223 -4.46 12.60 -27.81
N ASN A 224 -3.59 13.15 -26.99
CA ASN A 224 -2.86 14.38 -27.24
C ASN A 224 -1.37 14.16 -27.00
N SER A 225 -0.51 14.47 -27.96
CA SER A 225 0.92 14.18 -27.88
C SER A 225 1.67 15.08 -26.88
N ILE A 226 1.19 16.30 -26.61
CA ILE A 226 1.76 17.16 -25.58
C ILE A 226 1.46 16.58 -24.20
N ASP A 227 0.20 16.19 -23.97
CA ASP A 227 -0.25 15.55 -22.75
C ASP A 227 0.47 14.20 -22.52
N GLY A 228 0.63 13.39 -23.58
CA GLY A 228 1.29 12.08 -23.49
C GLY A 228 2.73 12.13 -22.97
N VAL A 229 3.48 13.19 -23.23
CA VAL A 229 4.86 13.37 -22.73
C VAL A 229 4.92 14.18 -21.43
N SER A 230 3.88 14.96 -21.13
CA SER A 230 3.82 15.87 -19.98
C SER A 230 3.19 15.22 -18.74
N ASP A 231 2.26 14.28 -18.93
CA ASP A 231 1.49 13.69 -17.85
C ASP A 231 2.36 12.92 -16.85
N ARG A 232 2.19 13.26 -15.58
CA ARG A 232 2.71 12.55 -14.40
C ARG A 232 1.64 12.39 -13.33
N ASP A 233 0.36 12.59 -13.68
CA ASP A 233 -0.76 12.41 -12.75
C ASP A 233 -0.76 11.00 -12.18
N PHE A 234 -0.39 10.02 -12.99
CA PHE A 234 -0.29 8.61 -12.56
C PHE A 234 0.72 8.39 -11.43
N CYS A 235 1.82 9.16 -11.39
CA CYS A 235 2.78 9.11 -10.28
C CYS A 235 2.17 9.70 -9.01
N VAL A 236 1.52 10.87 -9.12
CA VAL A 236 0.85 11.54 -7.99
C VAL A 236 -0.29 10.69 -7.45
N GLU A 237 -1.10 10.10 -8.34
CA GLU A 237 -2.20 9.23 -7.97
C GLU A 237 -1.72 7.98 -7.24
N LEU A 238 -0.68 7.31 -7.77
CA LEU A 238 -0.06 6.17 -7.11
C LEU A 238 0.44 6.54 -5.72
N MET A 239 1.27 7.57 -5.59
CA MET A 239 1.80 8.00 -4.30
C MET A 239 0.70 8.45 -3.31
N SER A 240 -0.41 8.99 -3.81
CA SER A 240 -1.58 9.29 -2.98
C SER A 240 -2.25 8.01 -2.46
N ALA A 241 -2.40 6.99 -3.30
CA ALA A 241 -2.91 5.68 -2.89
C ALA A 241 -1.97 5.01 -1.88
N LEU A 242 -0.66 5.03 -2.13
CA LEU A 242 0.37 4.51 -1.23
C LEU A 242 0.39 5.25 0.12
N SER A 243 0.19 6.57 0.11
CA SER A 243 0.09 7.38 1.34
C SER A 243 -1.11 6.97 2.20
N LEU A 244 -2.26 6.69 1.59
CA LEU A 244 -3.44 6.18 2.30
C LEU A 244 -3.21 4.76 2.85
N LEU A 245 -2.62 3.88 2.06
CA LEU A 245 -2.25 2.53 2.49
C LEU A 245 -1.30 2.59 3.71
N MET A 246 -0.25 3.40 3.63
CA MET A 246 0.70 3.57 4.75
C MET A 246 0.03 4.20 5.98
N MET A 247 -0.91 5.12 5.81
CA MET A 247 -1.71 5.65 6.92
C MET A 247 -2.49 4.53 7.64
N HIS A 248 -3.11 3.62 6.89
CA HIS A 248 -3.82 2.48 7.48
C HIS A 248 -2.87 1.52 8.21
N LEU A 249 -1.72 1.21 7.61
CA LEU A 249 -0.69 0.38 8.26
C LEU A 249 -0.09 1.07 9.49
N SER A 250 0.10 2.39 9.46
CA SER A 250 0.57 3.18 10.61
C SER A 250 -0.42 3.13 11.77
N ARG A 251 -1.72 3.29 11.52
CA ARG A 251 -2.76 3.16 12.54
C ARG A 251 -2.80 1.76 13.14
N PHE A 252 -2.70 0.74 12.30
CA PHE A 252 -2.66 -0.64 12.78
C PHE A 252 -1.38 -0.93 13.58
N SER A 253 -0.25 -0.40 13.14
CA SER A 253 1.02 -0.47 13.88
C SER A 253 0.90 0.14 15.27
N GLU A 254 0.26 1.31 15.40
CA GLU A 254 0.02 1.96 16.68
C GLU A 254 -0.76 1.06 17.64
N GLU A 255 -1.83 0.43 17.18
CA GLU A 255 -2.60 -0.50 18.01
C GLU A 255 -1.83 -1.75 18.38
N ILE A 256 -1.05 -2.34 17.45
CA ILE A 256 -0.18 -3.47 17.74
C ILE A 256 0.84 -3.11 18.82
N ILE A 257 1.45 -1.92 18.73
CA ILE A 257 2.41 -1.41 19.73
C ILE A 257 1.73 -1.28 21.09
N LEU A 258 0.54 -0.68 21.15
CA LEU A 258 -0.25 -0.59 22.37
C LEU A 258 -0.58 -1.98 22.93
N TRP A 259 -1.11 -2.87 22.09
CA TRP A 259 -1.51 -4.23 22.51
C TRP A 259 -0.34 -5.09 22.96
N ALA A 260 0.84 -4.90 22.37
CA ALA A 260 2.07 -5.62 22.75
C ALA A 260 2.75 -5.03 23.99
N SER A 261 2.37 -3.83 24.43
CA SER A 261 2.97 -3.16 25.58
C SER A 261 2.76 -3.96 26.86
N TRP A 262 3.62 -3.69 27.85
CA TRP A 262 3.57 -4.35 29.15
C TRP A 262 2.26 -4.07 29.91
N GLU A 263 1.65 -2.91 29.68
CA GLU A 263 0.41 -2.44 30.29
C GLU A 263 -0.82 -3.15 29.72
N PHE A 264 -0.88 -3.36 28.39
CA PHE A 264 -2.00 -4.03 27.75
C PHE A 264 -1.84 -5.54 27.68
N LYS A 265 -0.73 -6.04 27.16
CA LYS A 265 -0.45 -7.49 26.95
C LYS A 265 -1.60 -8.24 26.26
N PHE A 266 -2.24 -7.61 25.29
CA PHE A 266 -3.32 -8.24 24.54
C PHE A 266 -2.80 -9.16 23.45
N VAL A 267 -1.61 -8.86 22.94
CA VAL A 267 -0.90 -9.66 21.94
C VAL A 267 0.56 -9.85 22.32
N GLU A 268 1.18 -10.84 21.71
CA GLU A 268 2.62 -11.07 21.73
C GLU A 268 3.12 -11.26 20.31
N LEU A 269 4.10 -10.46 19.91
CA LEU A 269 4.78 -10.60 18.64
C LEU A 269 5.83 -11.71 18.69
N SER A 270 6.04 -12.37 17.56
CA SER A 270 7.10 -13.38 17.42
C SER A 270 8.49 -12.75 17.58
N ASP A 271 9.45 -13.51 18.09
CA ASP A 271 10.85 -13.10 18.22
C ASP A 271 11.48 -12.73 16.86
N ALA A 272 10.98 -13.30 15.77
CA ALA A 272 11.41 -12.96 14.42
C ALA A 272 11.08 -11.53 13.98
N TYR A 273 10.13 -10.86 14.65
CA TYR A 273 9.65 -9.50 14.30
C TYR A 273 9.77 -8.53 15.49
N THR A 274 10.67 -8.80 16.40
CA THR A 274 10.93 -7.99 17.59
C THR A 274 12.44 -7.90 17.83
N THR A 275 12.89 -6.90 18.57
CA THR A 275 14.25 -6.85 19.07
C THR A 275 14.28 -6.84 20.59
N GLY A 276 15.42 -7.24 21.15
CA GLY A 276 15.69 -7.14 22.59
C GLY A 276 16.45 -5.86 22.93
N SER A 277 16.93 -5.81 24.16
CA SER A 277 17.83 -4.78 24.64
C SER A 277 19.17 -5.40 25.03
N SER A 278 20.27 -4.74 24.70
CA SER A 278 21.63 -5.17 25.12
C SER A 278 21.87 -5.04 26.63
N ILE A 279 21.05 -4.27 27.35
CA ILE A 279 21.19 -3.99 28.79
C ILE A 279 20.02 -4.56 29.58
N MET A 280 18.81 -4.60 29.00
CA MET A 280 17.57 -5.00 29.69
C MET A 280 17.08 -6.35 29.17
N PRO A 281 17.43 -7.48 29.78
CA PRO A 281 17.13 -8.81 29.25
C PRO A 281 15.65 -9.16 29.16
N GLN A 282 14.78 -8.46 29.90
CA GLN A 282 13.33 -8.62 29.88
C GLN A 282 12.63 -7.86 28.76
N LYS A 283 13.35 -6.95 28.06
CA LYS A 283 12.74 -6.04 27.08
C LYS A 283 12.60 -6.70 25.72
N LYS A 284 11.39 -6.58 25.16
CA LYS A 284 11.04 -7.04 23.80
C LYS A 284 10.31 -5.91 23.09
N ASN A 285 10.92 -5.37 22.04
CA ASN A 285 10.44 -4.17 21.35
C ASN A 285 9.66 -4.52 20.09
N PRO A 286 8.54 -3.86 19.79
CA PRO A 286 7.78 -4.04 18.57
C PRO A 286 8.36 -3.21 17.40
N ASP A 287 9.69 -3.29 17.16
CA ASP A 287 10.41 -2.39 16.24
C ASP A 287 9.86 -2.43 14.81
N MET A 288 9.37 -3.57 14.33
CA MET A 288 8.84 -3.66 12.98
C MET A 288 7.58 -2.81 12.83
N ALA A 289 6.68 -2.84 13.81
CA ALA A 289 5.50 -1.98 13.82
C ALA A 289 5.89 -0.49 13.96
N GLU A 290 6.87 -0.18 14.80
CA GLU A 290 7.38 1.20 14.96
C GLU A 290 8.00 1.73 13.67
N LEU A 291 8.78 0.92 12.95
CA LEU A 291 9.39 1.29 11.67
C LEU A 291 8.34 1.51 10.58
N VAL A 292 7.31 0.67 10.50
CA VAL A 292 6.20 0.88 9.55
C VAL A 292 5.50 2.21 9.84
N ARG A 293 5.20 2.49 11.12
CA ARG A 293 4.64 3.77 11.55
C ARG A 293 5.54 4.95 11.15
N GLY A 294 6.85 4.85 11.39
CA GLY A 294 7.82 5.91 11.05
C GLY A 294 7.99 6.13 9.55
N LYS A 295 8.07 5.05 8.76
CA LYS A 295 8.22 5.11 7.30
C LYS A 295 7.03 5.73 6.57
N THR A 296 5.87 5.80 7.20
CA THR A 296 4.69 6.50 6.67
C THR A 296 4.99 7.96 6.34
N GLY A 297 5.74 8.65 7.22
CA GLY A 297 6.16 10.04 6.99
C GLY A 297 7.07 10.22 5.78
N ARG A 298 7.90 9.21 5.45
CA ARG A 298 8.75 9.20 4.25
C ARG A 298 7.90 9.22 2.98
N VAL A 299 6.93 8.30 2.87
CA VAL A 299 6.02 8.23 1.71
C VAL A 299 5.19 9.52 1.54
N TYR A 300 4.79 10.17 2.66
CA TYR A 300 4.14 11.47 2.58
C TYR A 300 5.08 12.55 2.04
N GLY A 301 6.36 12.50 2.43
CA GLY A 301 7.39 13.42 1.92
C GLY A 301 7.57 13.28 0.41
N ASP A 302 7.61 12.05 -0.10
CA ASP A 302 7.75 11.75 -1.53
C ASP A 302 6.56 12.28 -2.34
N LEU A 303 5.32 12.07 -1.86
CA LEU A 303 4.12 12.64 -2.48
C LEU A 303 4.19 14.17 -2.52
N MET A 304 4.61 14.80 -1.44
CA MET A 304 4.71 16.26 -1.37
C MET A 304 5.82 16.80 -2.28
N ALA A 305 6.96 16.10 -2.38
CA ALA A 305 8.03 16.42 -3.32
C ALA A 305 7.51 16.40 -4.76
N MET A 306 6.80 15.33 -5.15
CA MET A 306 6.24 15.19 -6.50
C MET A 306 5.22 16.29 -6.83
N LEU A 307 4.27 16.57 -5.94
CA LEU A 307 3.31 17.66 -6.10
C LEU A 307 4.02 19.02 -6.27
N THR A 308 5.09 19.23 -5.52
CA THR A 308 5.87 20.46 -5.55
C THR A 308 6.66 20.60 -6.86
N THR A 309 7.24 19.50 -7.34
CA THR A 309 7.97 19.46 -8.62
C THR A 309 7.04 19.82 -9.79
N LEU A 310 5.87 19.21 -9.86
CA LEU A 310 4.96 19.37 -11.00
C LEU A 310 4.22 20.71 -11.05
N LYS A 311 3.97 21.33 -9.88
CA LYS A 311 3.24 22.60 -9.84
C LYS A 311 3.93 23.68 -10.66
N GLY A 312 3.27 24.25 -11.62
CA GLY A 312 3.77 25.42 -12.39
C GLY A 312 4.75 25.07 -13.50
N LEU A 313 5.01 23.80 -13.81
CA LEU A 313 5.75 23.43 -15.00
C LEU A 313 4.95 23.75 -16.28
N PRO A 314 5.59 24.31 -17.32
CA PRO A 314 4.96 24.40 -18.63
C PRO A 314 4.73 23.01 -19.21
N LEU A 315 3.83 22.93 -20.20
CA LEU A 315 3.52 21.68 -20.90
C LEU A 315 4.73 21.08 -21.63
N ALA A 316 4.56 19.88 -22.12
CA ALA A 316 5.56 18.99 -22.70
C ALA A 316 6.56 18.51 -21.63
N TYR A 317 7.83 18.47 -21.92
CA TYR A 317 8.86 17.96 -21.00
C TYR A 317 9.81 19.08 -20.58
N ASN A 318 10.06 19.15 -19.29
CA ASN A 318 11.10 19.96 -18.68
C ASN A 318 12.00 19.04 -17.82
N LYS A 319 13.27 19.38 -17.69
CA LYS A 319 14.25 18.53 -16.97
C LYS A 319 13.88 18.31 -15.49
N ASP A 320 13.08 19.20 -14.90
CA ASP A 320 12.47 19.04 -13.57
C ASP A 320 11.73 17.69 -13.43
N MET A 321 11.16 17.17 -14.52
CA MET A 321 10.47 15.87 -14.52
C MET A 321 11.41 14.68 -14.28
N GLN A 322 12.74 14.86 -14.31
CA GLN A 322 13.66 13.81 -13.91
C GLN A 322 13.53 13.45 -12.42
N GLU A 323 13.10 14.42 -11.60
CA GLU A 323 12.83 14.25 -10.17
C GLU A 323 11.59 13.37 -9.87
N ASP A 324 10.81 13.00 -10.90
CA ASP A 324 9.66 12.11 -10.75
C ASP A 324 10.07 10.71 -10.26
N LYS A 325 11.23 10.23 -10.71
CA LYS A 325 11.67 8.85 -10.50
C LYS A 325 12.13 8.60 -9.08
N GLU A 326 12.99 9.43 -8.53
CA GLU A 326 13.56 9.20 -7.20
C GLU A 326 12.46 9.16 -6.13
N ALA A 327 11.53 10.13 -6.18
CA ALA A 327 10.43 10.17 -5.22
C ALA A 327 9.48 8.96 -5.35
N VAL A 328 9.07 8.60 -6.59
CA VAL A 328 8.12 7.49 -6.76
C VAL A 328 8.77 6.13 -6.51
N PHE A 329 10.02 5.95 -6.87
CA PHE A 329 10.76 4.72 -6.59
C PHE A 329 10.96 4.51 -5.09
N ASP A 330 11.33 5.56 -4.36
CA ASP A 330 11.49 5.50 -2.91
C ASP A 330 10.18 5.17 -2.19
N ALA A 331 9.07 5.79 -2.60
CA ALA A 331 7.74 5.50 -2.06
C ALA A 331 7.34 4.04 -2.29
N VAL A 332 7.51 3.54 -3.52
CA VAL A 332 7.17 2.16 -3.91
C VAL A 332 8.01 1.15 -3.12
N GLU A 333 9.34 1.28 -3.11
CA GLU A 333 10.24 0.39 -2.36
C GLU A 333 9.93 0.39 -0.86
N THR A 334 9.68 1.57 -0.30
CA THR A 334 9.32 1.71 1.12
C THR A 334 8.03 0.96 1.45
N VAL A 335 7.00 1.09 0.61
CA VAL A 335 5.72 0.40 0.81
C VAL A 335 5.86 -1.12 0.66
N ILE A 336 6.57 -1.58 -0.37
CA ILE A 336 6.83 -3.01 -0.59
C ILE A 336 7.53 -3.63 0.62
N MET A 337 8.58 -2.98 1.14
CA MET A 337 9.28 -3.47 2.33
C MET A 337 8.39 -3.50 3.56
N CYS A 338 7.56 -2.48 3.77
CA CYS A 338 6.60 -2.46 4.88
C CYS A 338 5.60 -3.62 4.79
N LEU A 339 5.02 -3.85 3.62
CA LEU A 339 4.07 -4.95 3.41
C LEU A 339 4.71 -6.34 3.59
N LYS A 340 5.93 -6.54 3.05
CA LYS A 340 6.70 -7.79 3.20
C LYS A 340 7.01 -8.14 4.66
N VAL A 341 7.14 -7.14 5.51
CA VAL A 341 7.35 -7.35 6.96
C VAL A 341 6.02 -7.48 7.70
N PHE A 342 5.00 -6.72 7.30
CA PHE A 342 3.74 -6.61 8.05
C PHE A 342 2.91 -7.89 8.03
N ALA A 343 2.76 -8.51 6.86
CA ALA A 343 1.98 -9.74 6.70
C ALA A 343 2.48 -10.91 7.60
N PRO A 344 3.76 -11.30 7.57
CA PRO A 344 4.25 -12.38 8.43
C PRO A 344 4.33 -11.98 9.91
N MET A 345 4.52 -10.71 10.24
CA MET A 345 4.41 -10.22 11.63
C MET A 345 3.01 -10.47 12.18
N LEU A 346 1.96 -10.14 11.41
CA LEU A 346 0.57 -10.42 11.79
C LEU A 346 0.28 -11.93 11.85
N ALA A 347 0.72 -12.69 10.86
CA ALA A 347 0.47 -14.13 10.79
C ALA A 347 1.06 -14.90 11.99
N THR A 348 2.16 -14.40 12.56
CA THR A 348 2.84 -15.02 13.71
C THR A 348 2.48 -14.38 15.06
N MET A 349 1.67 -13.33 15.06
CA MET A 349 1.20 -12.66 16.26
C MET A 349 0.30 -13.61 17.09
N ARG A 350 0.52 -13.65 18.39
CA ARG A 350 -0.28 -14.46 19.33
C ARG A 350 -1.18 -13.55 20.15
N SER A 351 -2.48 -13.81 20.10
CA SER A 351 -3.46 -13.17 20.98
C SER A 351 -3.37 -13.68 22.41
N ARG A 352 -3.78 -12.85 23.36
CA ARG A 352 -3.89 -13.17 24.80
C ARG A 352 -5.34 -12.91 25.26
N PRO A 353 -6.31 -13.78 24.89
CA PRO A 353 -7.74 -13.56 25.15
C PRO A 353 -8.08 -13.33 26.62
N GLU A 354 -7.37 -14.02 27.53
CA GLU A 354 -7.57 -13.86 28.97
C GLU A 354 -7.27 -12.44 29.47
N ASN A 355 -6.21 -11.82 28.96
CA ASN A 355 -5.86 -10.44 29.30
C ASN A 355 -6.89 -9.45 28.73
N MET A 356 -7.35 -9.68 27.49
CA MET A 356 -8.39 -8.89 26.86
C MET A 356 -9.70 -8.98 27.66
N LYS A 357 -10.14 -10.19 28.03
CA LYS A 357 -11.34 -10.43 28.82
C LYS A 357 -11.26 -9.77 30.19
N LYS A 358 -10.13 -9.92 30.91
CA LYS A 358 -9.90 -9.26 32.20
C LYS A 358 -9.98 -7.74 32.11
N ALA A 359 -9.41 -7.17 31.05
CA ALA A 359 -9.49 -5.73 30.80
C ALA A 359 -10.93 -5.30 30.49
N ALA A 360 -11.70 -6.11 29.79
CA ALA A 360 -13.11 -5.87 29.50
C ALA A 360 -13.96 -5.83 30.79
N GLN A 361 -13.82 -6.82 31.65
CA GLN A 361 -14.55 -6.90 32.95
C GLN A 361 -14.25 -5.68 33.84
N GLY A 362 -12.96 -5.39 34.06
CA GLY A 362 -12.53 -4.24 34.88
C GLY A 362 -12.88 -2.85 34.31
N GLY A 363 -13.50 -2.78 33.13
CA GLY A 363 -13.91 -1.54 32.48
C GLY A 363 -15.39 -1.20 32.61
N PHE A 364 -16.20 -2.06 33.22
CA PHE A 364 -17.66 -1.91 33.32
C PHE A 364 -18.33 -1.68 31.97
N ILE A 365 -17.79 -2.24 30.92
CA ILE A 365 -18.20 -1.99 29.52
C ILE A 365 -19.57 -2.60 29.18
N ASN A 366 -20.10 -3.46 30.04
CA ASN A 366 -21.46 -4.01 30.05
C ASN A 366 -22.48 -3.12 30.79
N ALA A 367 -22.09 -1.96 31.32
CA ALA A 367 -23.00 -1.06 32.04
C ALA A 367 -24.15 -0.54 31.17
N THR A 368 -23.95 -0.41 29.86
CA THR A 368 -25.03 -0.09 28.90
C THR A 368 -26.04 -1.22 28.79
N ASP A 369 -25.55 -2.48 28.73
CA ASP A 369 -26.40 -3.67 28.68
C ASP A 369 -27.21 -3.83 29.99
N LEU A 370 -26.64 -3.45 31.13
CA LEU A 370 -27.33 -3.38 32.44
C LEU A 370 -28.47 -2.34 32.41
N ALA A 371 -28.23 -1.15 31.81
CA ALA A 371 -29.29 -0.14 31.66
C ALA A 371 -30.39 -0.65 30.71
N ASP A 372 -30.02 -1.29 29.59
CA ASP A 372 -30.95 -1.83 28.61
C ASP A 372 -31.79 -2.97 29.19
N TYR A 373 -31.25 -3.77 30.11
CA TYR A 373 -32.00 -4.80 30.85
C TYR A 373 -33.21 -4.18 31.63
N LEU A 374 -32.97 -3.10 32.34
CA LEU A 374 -34.04 -2.38 33.05
C LEU A 374 -35.04 -1.74 32.08
N VAL A 375 -34.57 -1.22 30.97
CA VAL A 375 -35.46 -0.63 29.92
C VAL A 375 -36.38 -1.68 29.34
N LYS A 376 -35.89 -2.89 29.05
CA LYS A 376 -36.68 -4.02 28.55
C LYS A 376 -37.74 -4.46 29.58
N LYS A 377 -37.49 -4.27 30.88
CA LYS A 377 -38.46 -4.51 31.97
C LYS A 377 -39.36 -3.29 32.26
N GLY A 378 -39.37 -2.29 31.37
CA GLY A 378 -40.32 -1.18 31.40
C GLY A 378 -39.81 0.11 32.08
N MET A 379 -38.56 0.18 32.54
CA MET A 379 -38.02 1.40 33.14
C MET A 379 -37.63 2.44 32.07
N PRO A 380 -37.94 3.73 32.28
CA PRO A 380 -37.44 4.78 31.38
C PRO A 380 -35.90 4.78 31.32
N PHE A 381 -35.32 4.93 30.11
CA PHE A 381 -33.86 4.89 29.89
C PHE A 381 -33.06 5.78 30.83
N ARG A 382 -33.48 7.04 31.06
CA ARG A 382 -32.77 7.96 31.95
C ARG A 382 -32.71 7.47 33.39
N SER A 383 -33.73 6.79 33.88
CA SER A 383 -33.74 6.20 35.21
C SER A 383 -32.85 4.94 35.26
N ALA A 384 -32.92 4.08 34.25
CA ALA A 384 -32.06 2.90 34.11
C ALA A 384 -30.58 3.30 34.04
N TYR A 385 -30.24 4.32 33.24
CA TYR A 385 -28.89 4.90 33.14
C TYR A 385 -28.35 5.36 34.50
N LYS A 386 -29.18 6.08 35.28
CA LYS A 386 -28.79 6.58 36.62
C LYS A 386 -28.50 5.41 37.56
N ILE A 387 -29.34 4.39 37.58
CA ILE A 387 -29.16 3.18 38.41
C ILE A 387 -27.88 2.43 38.00
N SER A 388 -27.67 2.22 36.69
CA SER A 388 -26.46 1.59 36.18
C SER A 388 -25.20 2.36 36.60
N GLY A 389 -25.19 3.69 36.51
CA GLY A 389 -24.09 4.51 36.98
C GLY A 389 -23.82 4.40 38.50
N GLN A 390 -24.88 4.29 39.32
CA GLN A 390 -24.75 4.11 40.74
C GLN A 390 -24.14 2.74 41.10
N LEU A 391 -24.54 1.70 40.39
CA LEU A 391 -24.00 0.33 40.59
C LEU A 391 -22.53 0.25 40.15
N VAL A 392 -22.16 0.88 39.05
CA VAL A 392 -20.75 1.03 38.63
C VAL A 392 -19.92 1.76 39.69
N ALA A 393 -20.43 2.89 40.22
CA ALA A 393 -19.75 3.61 41.28
C ALA A 393 -19.63 2.78 42.59
N GLN A 394 -20.59 1.90 42.86
CA GLN A 394 -20.52 0.95 43.97
C GLN A 394 -19.43 -0.09 43.73
N CYS A 395 -19.40 -0.73 42.59
CA CYS A 395 -18.37 -1.70 42.22
C CYS A 395 -16.95 -1.12 42.31
N ILE A 396 -16.75 0.13 41.86
CA ILE A 396 -15.46 0.83 41.95
C ILE A 396 -15.04 0.99 43.42
N ARG A 397 -15.96 1.39 44.31
CA ARG A 397 -15.67 1.56 45.75
C ARG A 397 -15.35 0.23 46.43
N GLU A 398 -16.03 -0.83 46.06
CA GLU A 398 -15.92 -2.17 46.67
C GLU A 398 -14.80 -3.01 46.03
N GLY A 399 -14.19 -2.55 44.93
CA GLY A 399 -13.14 -3.27 44.21
C GLY A 399 -13.65 -4.54 43.54
N THR A 400 -14.91 -4.57 43.10
CA THR A 400 -15.58 -5.69 42.43
C THR A 400 -16.04 -5.32 41.02
N VAL A 401 -16.64 -6.23 40.29
CA VAL A 401 -17.21 -6.04 38.95
C VAL A 401 -18.71 -6.32 38.98
N LEU A 402 -19.44 -5.85 37.95
CA LEU A 402 -20.88 -6.00 37.87
C LEU A 402 -21.32 -7.48 37.94
N GLU A 403 -20.59 -8.37 37.30
CA GLU A 403 -20.90 -9.80 37.24
C GLU A 403 -20.78 -10.51 38.60
N GLU A 404 -20.07 -9.94 39.55
CA GLU A 404 -19.81 -10.50 40.87
C GLU A 404 -20.65 -9.86 41.98
N LEU A 405 -21.40 -8.77 41.69
CA LEU A 405 -22.27 -8.14 42.67
C LEU A 405 -23.45 -9.04 42.99
N PRO A 406 -23.77 -9.28 44.29
CA PRO A 406 -24.91 -10.11 44.65
C PRO A 406 -26.25 -9.47 44.25
N LEU A 407 -27.26 -10.31 43.95
CA LEU A 407 -28.57 -9.85 43.48
C LEU A 407 -29.24 -8.88 44.44
N GLU A 408 -29.05 -9.05 45.74
CA GLU A 408 -29.55 -8.15 46.77
C GLU A 408 -29.03 -6.72 46.62
N ALA A 409 -27.80 -6.54 46.21
CA ALA A 409 -27.23 -5.22 45.92
C ALA A 409 -27.92 -4.56 44.71
N TYR A 410 -28.23 -5.35 43.69
CA TYR A 410 -29.03 -4.89 42.55
C TYR A 410 -30.45 -4.51 42.94
N LYS A 411 -31.13 -5.38 43.74
CA LYS A 411 -32.51 -5.19 44.22
C LYS A 411 -32.64 -3.96 45.14
N ALA A 412 -31.58 -3.56 45.82
CA ALA A 412 -31.57 -2.33 46.63
C ALA A 412 -31.78 -1.07 45.75
N HIS A 413 -31.44 -1.12 44.48
CA HIS A 413 -31.64 -0.01 43.51
C HIS A 413 -32.94 -0.13 42.72
N SER A 414 -33.40 -1.37 42.41
CA SER A 414 -34.66 -1.62 41.69
C SER A 414 -35.11 -3.06 41.90
N GLN A 415 -36.40 -3.23 42.22
CA GLN A 415 -37.02 -4.59 42.34
C GLN A 415 -37.19 -5.31 40.99
N LEU A 416 -36.91 -4.61 39.85
CA LEU A 416 -36.96 -5.21 38.52
C LEU A 416 -35.77 -6.13 38.24
N PHE A 417 -34.71 -6.09 39.05
CA PHE A 417 -33.60 -7.01 38.90
C PHE A 417 -33.96 -8.42 39.38
N GLU A 418 -33.69 -9.42 38.56
CA GLU A 418 -33.91 -10.83 38.79
C GLU A 418 -32.63 -11.63 38.43
N GLU A 419 -32.63 -12.96 38.69
CA GLU A 419 -31.48 -13.85 38.42
C GLU A 419 -31.03 -13.86 36.95
N ASP A 420 -31.93 -13.61 36.01
CA ASP A 420 -31.63 -13.50 34.55
C ASP A 420 -30.70 -12.35 34.20
N LEU A 421 -30.52 -11.37 35.09
CA LEU A 421 -29.58 -10.28 34.98
C LEU A 421 -28.16 -10.77 34.61
N TYR A 422 -27.65 -11.75 35.35
CA TYR A 422 -26.26 -12.20 35.17
C TYR A 422 -25.99 -12.77 33.78
N GLN A 423 -26.96 -13.40 33.16
CA GLN A 423 -26.88 -13.83 31.79
C GLN A 423 -26.92 -12.64 30.84
N ASP A 424 -27.73 -11.61 31.14
CA ASP A 424 -27.91 -10.44 30.28
C ASP A 424 -26.65 -9.54 30.21
N ILE A 425 -25.91 -9.44 31.32
CA ILE A 425 -24.69 -8.63 31.44
C ILE A 425 -23.41 -9.44 31.23
N ASP A 426 -23.49 -10.77 31.01
CA ASP A 426 -22.32 -11.54 30.59
C ASP A 426 -21.73 -10.98 29.31
N LEU A 427 -20.40 -10.78 29.28
CA LEU A 427 -19.73 -10.09 28.18
C LEU A 427 -19.93 -10.77 26.82
N LEU A 428 -19.96 -12.10 26.77
CA LEU A 428 -20.21 -12.83 25.53
C LEU A 428 -21.65 -12.61 25.07
N THR A 429 -22.60 -12.68 25.99
CA THR A 429 -24.01 -12.39 25.70
C THR A 429 -24.19 -10.95 25.21
N CYS A 430 -23.49 -9.99 25.80
CA CYS A 430 -23.51 -8.59 25.35
C CYS A 430 -23.01 -8.45 23.91
N VAL A 431 -21.96 -9.17 23.54
CA VAL A 431 -21.43 -9.19 22.17
C VAL A 431 -22.40 -9.85 21.21
N GLU A 432 -22.94 -11.04 21.56
CA GLU A 432 -23.82 -11.82 20.70
C GLU A 432 -25.18 -11.13 20.40
N LYS A 433 -25.63 -10.27 21.32
CA LYS A 433 -26.84 -9.46 21.10
C LYS A 433 -26.67 -8.34 20.07
N ARG A 434 -25.45 -8.00 19.67
CA ARG A 434 -25.13 -6.95 18.68
C ARG A 434 -25.16 -7.50 17.26
N ILE A 435 -26.36 -7.91 16.83
CA ILE A 435 -26.63 -8.62 15.57
C ILE A 435 -26.89 -7.69 14.37
N SER A 436 -26.87 -6.37 14.56
CA SER A 436 -27.03 -5.42 13.46
C SER A 436 -25.95 -5.65 12.38
N LEU A 437 -26.28 -5.38 11.12
CA LEU A 437 -25.33 -5.51 10.01
C LEU A 437 -24.05 -4.69 10.31
N GLY A 438 -22.90 -5.35 10.22
CA GLY A 438 -21.62 -4.74 10.60
C GLY A 438 -21.38 -4.69 12.12
N GLY A 439 -22.23 -5.28 12.94
CA GLY A 439 -22.07 -5.40 14.39
C GLY A 439 -20.95 -6.37 14.77
N THR A 440 -20.76 -6.56 16.10
CA THR A 440 -19.63 -7.32 16.63
C THR A 440 -19.97 -8.77 16.99
N SER A 441 -21.21 -9.26 16.80
CA SER A 441 -21.52 -10.67 17.06
C SER A 441 -20.70 -11.61 16.18
N VAL A 442 -20.50 -12.86 16.63
CA VAL A 442 -19.77 -13.88 15.84
C VAL A 442 -20.38 -14.02 14.44
N ALA A 443 -21.71 -14.09 14.34
CA ALA A 443 -22.39 -14.18 13.05
C ALA A 443 -22.12 -12.96 12.14
N SER A 444 -22.09 -11.76 12.71
CA SER A 444 -21.74 -10.54 11.94
C SER A 444 -20.28 -10.54 11.49
N VAL A 445 -19.36 -11.03 12.30
CA VAL A 445 -17.95 -11.16 11.93
C VAL A 445 -17.76 -12.19 10.82
N GLU A 446 -18.45 -13.31 10.87
CA GLU A 446 -18.42 -14.34 9.82
C GLU A 446 -18.90 -13.78 8.47
N GLN A 447 -19.94 -12.95 8.48
CA GLN A 447 -20.38 -12.23 7.27
C GLN A 447 -19.31 -11.25 6.75
N GLN A 448 -18.61 -10.54 7.64
CA GLN A 448 -17.52 -9.64 7.25
C GLN A 448 -16.34 -10.42 6.66
N ILE A 449 -15.97 -11.55 7.24
CA ILE A 449 -14.94 -12.45 6.71
C ILE A 449 -15.32 -12.96 5.31
N ALA A 450 -16.54 -13.45 5.15
CA ALA A 450 -17.04 -13.91 3.84
C ALA A 450 -17.00 -12.80 2.81
N TYR A 451 -17.46 -11.59 3.17
CA TYR A 451 -17.45 -10.42 2.30
C TYR A 451 -16.04 -10.05 1.80
N ILE A 452 -15.04 -10.14 2.66
CA ILE A 452 -13.64 -9.87 2.29
C ILE A 452 -13.10 -10.98 1.38
N LYS A 453 -13.29 -12.26 1.74
CA LYS A 453 -12.80 -13.41 0.96
C LYS A 453 -13.33 -13.45 -0.48
N GLU A 454 -14.51 -12.94 -0.71
CA GLU A 454 -15.08 -12.84 -2.07
C GLU A 454 -14.44 -11.75 -2.93
N ARG A 455 -13.66 -10.82 -2.35
CA ARG A 455 -13.18 -9.59 -3.00
C ARG A 455 -11.66 -9.44 -3.08
N ILE A 456 -10.91 -10.38 -2.52
CA ILE A 456 -9.43 -10.42 -2.58
C ILE A 456 -8.89 -11.55 -3.54
#